data_bc0c29fb9095cd571a42c3a35ae5915b
#
_entry.id   bc0c29fb9095cd571a42c3a35ae5915b
#
_cell.length_a   1.000
_cell.length_b   1.000
_cell.length_c   1.000
_cell.angle_alpha   90.00
_cell.angle_beta   90.00
_cell.angle_gamma   90.00
#
_symmetry.space_group_name_H-M   'P 1'
#
loop_
_entity.id
_entity.type
_entity.pdbx_description
1 polymer ?
#
loop_
_entity_poly.entity_id
_entity_poly.type
_entity_poly.pdbx_seq_one_letter_code
_entity_poly.pdbx_strand_id
1 'polypeptide(L)'
;MEQQKSIIKEQIWDTVSPDDFAVKVKEFFDNPISVWQFAFEKLDTDTRYALLVLGTMGDEVLLDDFEEAYRTFCILTRDEIGLKFDDVKWRLSLKVLMNCFVKIQTSKNIKMVSMYNPSISDFITSYLNDNHNTTKQLLYGSC
;
A
#
# COMPACT_ATOMS: atom_id res chain seq x y z
N MET A 1 -1.89 -16.61 14.49
CA MET A 1 -1.53 -15.81 15.43
C MET A 1 -1.61 -14.37 15.07
N GLU A 2 -1.32 -13.65 15.86
CA GLU A 2 -1.45 -12.29 15.64
C GLU A 2 -0.41 -11.68 14.82
N GLN A 3 0.49 -12.43 14.20
CA GLN A 3 1.55 -11.84 13.44
C GLN A 3 1.06 -10.94 12.36
N GLN A 4 0.01 -11.35 11.64
CA GLN A 4 -0.43 -10.54 10.53
C GLN A 4 -0.99 -9.24 10.94
N LYS A 5 -1.94 -9.27 11.86
CA LYS A 5 -2.54 -8.02 12.26
C LYS A 5 -1.60 -7.18 13.05
N SER A 6 -0.50 -7.76 13.48
CA SER A 6 0.46 -7.07 14.30
C SER A 6 1.83 -7.01 13.67
N ILE A 7 1.91 -7.03 12.35
CA ILE A 7 3.20 -6.94 11.69
C ILE A 7 3.99 -5.75 12.22
N ILE A 8 3.37 -4.58 12.23
CA ILE A 8 4.04 -3.39 12.76
C ILE A 8 4.38 -3.58 14.22
N LYS A 9 3.42 -4.09 14.98
CA LYS A 9 3.62 -4.27 16.40
C LYS A 9 4.74 -5.24 16.70
N GLU A 10 4.74 -6.39 16.04
CA GLU A 10 5.77 -7.39 16.28
C GLU A 10 7.15 -6.93 15.87
N GLN A 11 7.24 -6.29 14.72
CA GLN A 11 8.53 -5.83 14.23
C GLN A 11 9.08 -4.69 15.06
N ILE A 12 8.22 -3.92 15.72
CA ILE A 12 8.65 -2.78 16.52
C ILE A 12 8.77 -3.16 17.98
N TRP A 13 7.72 -3.83 18.51
CA TRP A 13 7.64 -4.03 19.96
C TRP A 13 8.49 -5.17 20.46
N ASP A 14 8.63 -6.24 19.67
CA ASP A 14 9.33 -7.42 20.14
C ASP A 14 10.83 -7.24 20.30
N THR A 15 11.39 -6.24 19.65
CA THR A 15 12.85 -6.07 19.62
C THR A 15 13.33 -4.86 20.39
N VAL A 16 12.45 -4.17 21.13
CA VAL A 16 12.84 -2.94 21.81
C VAL A 16 12.76 -3.11 23.32
N SER A 17 13.61 -2.38 24.03
CA SER A 17 13.59 -2.34 25.49
C SER A 17 12.41 -1.50 25.97
N PRO A 18 12.07 -1.56 27.26
CA PRO A 18 10.98 -0.73 27.80
C PRO A 18 11.14 0.76 27.53
N ASP A 19 12.38 1.27 27.61
CA ASP A 19 12.62 2.68 27.33
C ASP A 19 12.44 2.97 25.85
N ASP A 20 12.95 2.08 24.98
CA ASP A 20 12.79 2.23 23.55
C ASP A 20 11.34 2.08 23.14
N PHE A 21 10.59 1.25 23.86
CA PHE A 21 9.17 1.09 23.57
C PHE A 21 8.43 2.42 23.71
N ALA A 22 8.72 3.16 24.78
CA ALA A 22 8.08 4.45 25.01
C ALA A 22 8.42 5.43 23.88
N VAL A 23 9.67 5.43 23.42
CA VAL A 23 10.08 6.27 22.29
C VAL A 23 9.34 5.88 21.02
N LYS A 24 9.20 4.59 20.77
CA LYS A 24 8.49 4.12 19.58
C LYS A 24 7.02 4.47 19.61
N VAL A 25 6.39 4.36 20.78
CA VAL A 25 5.00 4.75 20.92
C VAL A 25 4.82 6.23 20.62
N LYS A 26 5.74 7.06 21.09
CA LYS A 26 5.69 8.48 20.82
C LYS A 26 5.85 8.75 19.33
N GLU A 27 6.80 8.09 18.67
CA GLU A 27 7.00 8.24 17.23
C GLU A 27 5.75 7.83 16.47
N PHE A 28 5.06 6.81 16.95
CA PHE A 28 3.84 6.33 16.33
C PHE A 28 2.82 7.45 16.23
N PHE A 29 2.67 8.23 17.30
CA PHE A 29 1.71 9.32 17.31
C PHE A 29 2.24 10.59 16.66
N ASP A 30 3.55 10.84 16.79
CA ASP A 30 4.15 12.06 16.27
C ASP A 30 4.44 12.01 14.78
N ASN A 31 4.65 10.81 14.23
CA ASN A 31 5.05 10.67 12.83
C ASN A 31 4.36 9.45 12.19
N PRO A 32 3.09 9.59 11.82
CA PRO A 32 2.35 8.48 11.20
C PRO A 32 2.99 7.98 9.91
N ILE A 33 3.69 8.85 9.18
CA ILE A 33 4.33 8.47 7.93
C ILE A 33 5.35 7.36 8.15
N SER A 34 6.11 7.43 9.24
CA SER A 34 7.10 6.39 9.55
C SER A 34 6.43 5.04 9.76
N VAL A 35 5.26 5.02 10.36
CA VAL A 35 4.51 3.80 10.58
C VAL A 35 4.09 3.19 9.26
N TRP A 36 3.56 4.02 8.35
CA TRP A 36 3.12 3.53 7.05
C TRP A 36 4.29 3.06 6.22
N GLN A 37 5.44 3.73 6.31
CA GLN A 37 6.63 3.29 5.61
C GLN A 37 7.06 1.91 6.08
N PHE A 38 7.05 1.68 7.39
CA PHE A 38 7.42 0.39 7.95
C PHE A 38 6.47 -0.71 7.46
N ALA A 39 5.17 -0.46 7.50
CA ALA A 39 4.18 -1.42 7.03
C ALA A 39 4.32 -1.67 5.53
N PHE A 40 4.59 -0.62 4.77
CA PHE A 40 4.75 -0.72 3.33
C PHE A 40 5.94 -1.62 2.97
N GLU A 41 7.03 -1.49 3.69
CA GLU A 41 8.23 -2.27 3.42
C GLU A 41 8.04 -3.75 3.72
N LYS A 42 7.02 -4.10 4.47
CA LYS A 42 6.70 -5.51 4.74
C LYS A 42 5.83 -6.14 3.67
N LEU A 43 5.27 -5.36 2.77
CA LEU A 43 4.46 -5.89 1.68
C LEU A 43 5.36 -6.57 0.65
N ASP A 44 4.81 -7.56 -0.05
CA ASP A 44 5.55 -8.12 -1.17
C ASP A 44 5.52 -7.14 -2.34
N THR A 45 6.32 -7.43 -3.36
CA THR A 45 6.50 -6.53 -4.49
C THR A 45 5.19 -6.24 -5.20
N ASP A 46 4.39 -7.28 -5.45
CA ASP A 46 3.11 -7.12 -6.14
C ASP A 46 2.20 -6.17 -5.38
N THR A 47 2.09 -6.37 -4.07
CA THR A 47 1.19 -5.58 -3.24
C THR A 47 1.66 -4.15 -3.14
N ARG A 48 2.97 -3.93 -3.05
CA ARG A 48 3.52 -2.57 -3.02
C ARG A 48 3.15 -1.80 -4.27
N TYR A 49 3.35 -2.41 -5.43
CA TYR A 49 3.05 -1.72 -6.68
C TYR A 49 1.55 -1.49 -6.83
N ALA A 50 0.73 -2.43 -6.38
CA ALA A 50 -0.71 -2.23 -6.41
C ALA A 50 -1.10 -1.00 -5.59
N LEU A 51 -0.54 -0.86 -4.39
CA LEU A 51 -0.84 0.30 -3.55
C LEU A 51 -0.37 1.60 -4.19
N LEU A 52 0.81 1.58 -4.82
CA LEU A 52 1.33 2.77 -5.49
C LEU A 52 0.47 3.15 -6.68
N VAL A 53 0.01 2.18 -7.45
CA VAL A 53 -0.91 2.44 -8.56
C VAL A 53 -2.19 3.11 -8.03
N LEU A 54 -2.75 2.58 -6.96
CA LEU A 54 -3.93 3.17 -6.36
C LEU A 54 -3.66 4.62 -5.93
N GLY A 55 -2.48 4.86 -5.37
CA GLY A 55 -2.11 6.20 -4.92
C GLY A 55 -2.07 7.23 -6.04
N THR A 56 -1.84 6.80 -7.29
CA THR A 56 -1.83 7.72 -8.41
C THR A 56 -3.23 7.96 -8.99
N MET A 57 -4.23 7.19 -8.56
CA MET A 57 -5.56 7.26 -9.16
C MET A 57 -6.50 8.22 -8.46
N GLY A 58 -6.20 8.62 -7.23
CA GLY A 58 -7.03 9.55 -6.50
C GLY A 58 -7.51 8.99 -5.17
N ASP A 59 -8.38 9.74 -4.51
CA ASP A 59 -8.80 9.42 -3.16
C ASP A 59 -9.83 8.31 -3.09
N GLU A 60 -10.68 8.20 -4.10
CA GLU A 60 -11.74 7.22 -4.11
C GLU A 60 -11.89 6.69 -5.52
N VAL A 61 -11.78 5.40 -5.69
CA VAL A 61 -11.65 4.76 -7.00
C VAL A 61 -12.56 3.55 -7.06
N LEU A 62 -13.16 3.32 -8.22
CA LEU A 62 -13.91 2.08 -8.43
C LEU A 62 -12.96 0.89 -8.36
N LEU A 63 -13.39 -0.17 -7.68
CA LEU A 63 -12.56 -1.36 -7.56
C LEU A 63 -12.19 -1.92 -8.93
N ASP A 64 -13.14 -1.92 -9.86
CA ASP A 64 -12.88 -2.43 -11.21
C ASP A 64 -11.83 -1.59 -11.92
N ASP A 65 -11.86 -0.27 -11.72
CA ASP A 65 -10.87 0.62 -12.31
C ASP A 65 -9.48 0.38 -11.70
N PHE A 66 -9.43 0.12 -10.41
CA PHE A 66 -8.18 -0.18 -9.74
C PHE A 66 -7.57 -1.48 -10.29
N GLU A 67 -8.38 -2.51 -10.42
CA GLU A 67 -7.90 -3.78 -10.97
C GLU A 67 -7.40 -3.59 -12.40
N GLU A 68 -8.14 -2.85 -13.20
CA GLU A 68 -7.77 -2.59 -14.59
C GLU A 68 -6.46 -1.81 -14.66
N ALA A 69 -6.31 -0.79 -13.83
CA ALA A 69 -5.10 0.02 -13.81
C ALA A 69 -3.89 -0.81 -13.42
N TYR A 70 -4.03 -1.67 -12.42
CA TYR A 70 -2.93 -2.50 -11.99
C TYR A 70 -2.58 -3.54 -13.07
N ARG A 71 -3.58 -4.12 -13.71
CA ARG A 71 -3.36 -5.06 -14.80
C ARG A 71 -2.58 -4.38 -15.94
N THR A 72 -3.01 -3.19 -16.32
CA THR A 72 -2.32 -2.41 -17.36
C THR A 72 -0.90 -2.09 -16.96
N PHE A 73 -0.71 -1.70 -15.71
CA PHE A 73 0.63 -1.40 -15.20
C PHE A 73 1.55 -2.62 -15.33
N CYS A 74 1.06 -3.81 -14.98
CA CYS A 74 1.85 -5.03 -15.08
C CYS A 74 2.24 -5.31 -16.53
N ILE A 75 1.31 -5.10 -17.46
CA ILE A 75 1.58 -5.35 -18.87
C ILE A 75 2.62 -4.37 -19.40
N LEU A 76 2.46 -3.09 -19.09
CA LEU A 76 3.32 -2.06 -19.64
C LEU A 76 4.72 -2.04 -19.02
N THR A 77 4.86 -2.54 -17.80
CA THR A 77 6.16 -2.54 -17.11
C THR A 77 6.78 -3.92 -17.03
N ARG A 78 6.27 -4.88 -17.80
CA ARG A 78 6.73 -6.25 -17.70
C ARG A 78 8.23 -6.40 -17.91
N ASP A 79 8.78 -5.67 -18.87
CA ASP A 79 10.20 -5.78 -19.20
C ASP A 79 11.10 -5.14 -18.15
N GLU A 80 10.58 -4.15 -17.43
CA GLU A 80 11.38 -3.41 -16.44
C GLU A 80 11.22 -3.98 -15.04
N ILE A 81 10.02 -4.35 -14.67
CA ILE A 81 9.73 -4.78 -13.29
C ILE A 81 9.53 -6.29 -13.21
N GLY A 82 8.96 -6.89 -14.27
CA GLY A 82 8.77 -8.33 -14.30
C GLY A 82 7.55 -8.84 -13.59
N LEU A 83 6.64 -7.98 -13.19
CA LEU A 83 5.41 -8.41 -12.56
C LEU A 83 4.44 -8.95 -13.59
N LYS A 84 3.73 -10.01 -13.20
CA LYS A 84 2.69 -10.56 -14.04
C LYS A 84 1.38 -10.48 -13.29
N PHE A 85 0.33 -10.05 -13.97
CA PHE A 85 -0.98 -10.03 -13.35
C PHE A 85 -1.49 -11.47 -13.22
N ASP A 86 -1.94 -11.82 -12.03
CA ASP A 86 -2.50 -13.13 -11.74
C ASP A 86 -3.68 -12.93 -10.82
N ASP A 87 -4.83 -13.52 -11.17
CA ASP A 87 -6.06 -13.30 -10.41
C ASP A 87 -5.93 -13.73 -8.96
N VAL A 88 -5.26 -14.84 -8.70
CA VAL A 88 -5.09 -15.33 -7.34
C VAL A 88 -4.21 -14.35 -6.54
N LYS A 89 -3.10 -13.95 -7.12
CA LYS A 89 -2.20 -12.99 -6.46
C LYS A 89 -2.89 -11.65 -6.27
N TRP A 90 -3.66 -11.22 -7.24
CA TRP A 90 -4.40 -9.96 -7.13
C TRP A 90 -5.34 -9.99 -5.92
N ARG A 91 -6.09 -11.06 -5.77
CA ARG A 91 -7.02 -11.18 -4.64
C ARG A 91 -6.28 -11.20 -3.31
N LEU A 92 -5.15 -11.90 -3.26
CA LEU A 92 -4.35 -11.93 -2.05
C LEU A 92 -3.77 -10.57 -1.72
N SER A 93 -3.26 -9.87 -2.73
CA SER A 93 -2.74 -8.52 -2.53
C SER A 93 -3.83 -7.57 -2.05
N LEU A 94 -5.00 -7.65 -2.67
CA LEU A 94 -6.12 -6.82 -2.28
C LEU A 94 -6.52 -7.08 -0.83
N LYS A 95 -6.53 -8.36 -0.43
CA LYS A 95 -6.88 -8.72 0.93
C LYS A 95 -5.88 -8.14 1.93
N VAL A 96 -4.60 -8.20 1.62
CA VAL A 96 -3.57 -7.61 2.46
C VAL A 96 -3.75 -6.10 2.56
N LEU A 97 -4.01 -5.44 1.43
CA LEU A 97 -4.23 -4.00 1.45
C LEU A 97 -5.45 -3.62 2.27
N MET A 98 -6.51 -4.41 2.19
CA MET A 98 -7.73 -4.14 2.96
C MET A 98 -7.51 -4.26 4.46
N ASN A 99 -6.53 -5.04 4.87
CA ASN A 99 -6.24 -5.20 6.29
C ASN A 99 -5.45 -4.03 6.86
N CYS A 100 -4.70 -3.31 6.03
CA CYS A 100 -3.74 -2.33 6.53
C CYS A 100 -3.90 -0.93 5.95
N PHE A 101 -4.21 -0.82 4.66
CA PHE A 101 -4.08 0.46 3.96
C PHE A 101 -5.36 0.99 3.35
N VAL A 102 -6.26 0.13 2.90
CA VAL A 102 -7.43 0.58 2.14
C VAL A 102 -8.69 0.00 2.73
N LYS A 103 -9.80 0.65 2.39
CA LYS A 103 -11.13 0.14 2.72
C LYS A 103 -11.93 0.06 1.44
N ILE A 104 -12.85 -0.89 1.38
CA ILE A 104 -13.75 -1.04 0.25
C ILE A 104 -15.17 -0.87 0.77
N GLN A 105 -15.90 0.05 0.15
CA GLN A 105 -17.29 0.30 0.50
C GLN A 105 -18.16 -0.10 -0.67
N THR A 106 -19.26 -0.78 -0.38
CA THR A 106 -20.20 -1.22 -1.40
C THR A 106 -21.48 -0.45 -1.25
N SER A 107 -21.96 0.14 -2.35
CA SER A 107 -23.20 0.86 -2.38
C SER A 107 -23.85 0.57 -3.72
N LYS A 108 -25.09 0.05 -3.69
CA LYS A 108 -25.86 -0.26 -4.91
C LYS A 108 -25.06 -1.13 -5.88
N ASN A 109 -24.39 -2.13 -5.32
CA ASN A 109 -23.56 -3.08 -6.07
C ASN A 109 -22.32 -2.47 -6.69
N ILE A 110 -21.97 -1.25 -6.30
CA ILE A 110 -20.75 -0.58 -6.75
C ILE A 110 -19.76 -0.62 -5.60
N LYS A 111 -18.55 -1.08 -5.89
CA LYS A 111 -17.49 -1.15 -4.88
C LYS A 111 -16.47 -0.05 -5.11
N MET A 112 -16.26 0.76 -4.09
CA MET A 112 -15.31 1.85 -4.11
C MET A 112 -14.16 1.57 -3.16
N VAL A 113 -12.96 1.87 -3.61
CA VAL A 113 -11.73 1.69 -2.83
C VAL A 113 -11.20 3.05 -2.44
N SER A 114 -10.82 3.20 -1.18
CA SER A 114 -10.19 4.45 -0.72
C SER A 114 -9.15 4.12 0.34
N MET A 115 -8.26 5.06 0.61
CA MET A 115 -7.29 4.88 1.68
C MET A 115 -8.00 4.88 3.02
N TYR A 116 -7.53 4.03 3.90
CA TYR A 116 -8.14 3.89 5.21
C TYR A 116 -8.04 5.19 6.01
N ASN A 117 -7.00 5.97 5.74
CA ASN A 117 -6.64 7.12 6.56
C ASN A 117 -5.90 8.12 5.68
N PRO A 118 -6.16 9.42 5.80
CA PRO A 118 -5.48 10.41 4.96
C PRO A 118 -3.95 10.40 5.07
N SER A 119 -3.41 9.99 6.21
CA SER A 119 -1.96 9.95 6.35
C SER A 119 -1.33 8.88 5.47
N ILE A 120 -2.09 7.88 5.03
CA ILE A 120 -1.59 6.90 4.08
C ILE A 120 -1.38 7.56 2.72
N SER A 121 -2.31 8.40 2.30
CA SER A 121 -2.15 9.16 1.06
C SER A 121 -0.93 10.07 1.14
N ASP A 122 -0.73 10.71 2.29
CA ASP A 122 0.45 11.56 2.49
C ASP A 122 1.73 10.74 2.38
N PHE A 123 1.73 9.54 2.95
CA PHE A 123 2.89 8.66 2.85
C PHE A 123 3.17 8.28 1.39
N ILE A 124 2.12 7.89 0.65
CA ILE A 124 2.30 7.48 -0.74
C ILE A 124 2.84 8.63 -1.57
N THR A 125 2.29 9.83 -1.38
CA THR A 125 2.77 11.02 -2.09
C THR A 125 4.24 11.28 -1.79
N SER A 126 4.62 11.20 -0.53
CA SER A 126 6.00 11.40 -0.12
C SER A 126 6.92 10.33 -0.72
N TYR A 127 6.48 9.08 -0.70
CA TYR A 127 7.25 7.99 -1.27
C TYR A 127 7.49 8.21 -2.76
N LEU A 128 6.46 8.58 -3.50
CA LEU A 128 6.58 8.80 -4.93
C LEU A 128 7.48 9.98 -5.25
N ASN A 129 7.45 11.03 -4.43
CA ASN A 129 8.33 12.17 -4.61
C ASN A 129 9.80 11.81 -4.38
N ASP A 130 10.06 10.91 -3.44
CA ASP A 130 11.42 10.50 -3.11
C ASP A 130 11.96 9.42 -4.03
N ASN A 131 11.10 8.78 -4.82
CA ASN A 131 11.49 7.66 -5.67
C ASN A 131 11.09 7.94 -7.11
N HIS A 132 11.85 8.82 -7.77
CA HIS A 132 11.52 9.28 -9.11
C HIS A 132 11.35 8.18 -10.14
N ASN A 133 12.19 7.15 -10.08
CA ASN A 133 12.08 6.06 -11.05
C ASN A 133 10.76 5.32 -10.92
N THR A 134 10.34 5.06 -9.69
CA THR A 134 9.06 4.41 -9.43
C THR A 134 7.91 5.28 -9.90
N THR A 135 7.97 6.58 -9.61
CA THR A 135 6.95 7.52 -10.04
C THR A 135 6.84 7.54 -11.56
N LYS A 136 8.00 7.58 -12.23
CA LYS A 136 8.02 7.59 -13.68
C LYS A 136 7.38 6.33 -14.27
N GLN A 137 7.69 5.17 -13.69
CA GLN A 137 7.10 3.92 -14.13
C GLN A 137 5.59 3.92 -13.95
N LEU A 138 5.11 4.44 -12.83
CA LEU A 138 3.68 4.51 -12.57
C LEU A 138 2.97 5.44 -13.53
N LEU A 139 3.57 6.59 -13.82
CA LEU A 139 2.97 7.54 -14.76
C LEU A 139 2.88 6.97 -16.16
N TYR A 140 3.90 6.27 -16.61
CA TYR A 140 3.90 5.69 -17.95
C TYR A 140 3.16 4.36 -17.99
N GLY A 141 3.22 3.59 -16.92
CA GLY A 141 2.60 2.28 -16.88
C GLY A 141 1.12 2.30 -16.57
N SER A 142 0.62 3.37 -15.97
CA SER A 142 -0.78 3.45 -15.57
C SER A 142 -1.65 4.19 -16.58
N CYS A 143 -1.07 4.78 -17.56
CA CYS A 143 -1.86 5.45 -18.60
C CYS A 143 -2.40 4.50 -19.68
#